data_b28d81e11184b18b778d476cacb32683
#
_entry.id   b28d81e11184b18b778d476cacb32683
#
_cell.length_a   1.000
_cell.length_b   1.000
_cell.length_c   1.000
_cell.angle_alpha   90.00
_cell.angle_beta   90.00
_cell.angle_gamma   90.00
#
_symmetry.space_group_name_H-M   'P 1'
#
loop_
_entity.id
_entity.type
_entity.pdbx_description
1 polymer ?
#
loop_
_entity_poly.entity_id
_entity_poly.type
_entity_poly.pdbx_seq_one_letter_code
_entity_poly.pdbx_strand_id
1 'polypeptide(L)'
;MRQQRRAAGQGGGGGGPEDVAPVTGVVTAIVASSRRDGRFDVAVDGRSAATVSLELVERLGLRVGLALDDARGMQLADGAAALATYDRAVGMLAAHGRSAKELRRRLLMKGARPDHADAAVARLTEAGFLDDAEFARQVARSRVAGRGDSRRRVAQVLAQKGVARDVVDEAVAEVFEDEAVDEDALVEAAARKRVRTLGAIDEATKRRRLYGFLARRGHDGAAIRRVMDRVLGEGSGEAVDPESIDDEPTAA
;
A
#
# COMPACT_ATOMS: atom_id res chain seq x y z
N MET A 1 -4.93 -38.06 39.22
CA MET A 1 -5.39 -36.67 39.40
C MET A 1 -4.47 -35.73 38.63
N ARG A 2 -4.90 -35.32 37.43
CA ARG A 2 -4.25 -34.35 36.58
C ARG A 2 -5.21 -33.20 36.37
N GLN A 3 -5.02 -32.05 37.01
CA GLN A 3 -5.73 -30.79 36.76
C GLN A 3 -4.76 -29.87 36.07
N GLN A 4 -4.98 -29.62 34.78
CA GLN A 4 -5.51 -28.41 34.16
C GLN A 4 -4.77 -27.11 34.51
N ARG A 5 -3.90 -26.66 33.62
CA ARG A 5 -3.58 -25.26 33.43
C ARG A 5 -3.94 -24.86 31.99
N ARG A 6 -5.16 -24.33 31.81
CA ARG A 6 -5.52 -23.51 30.66
C ARG A 6 -5.31 -22.06 31.09
N ALA A 7 -4.30 -21.42 30.54
CA ALA A 7 -4.17 -19.98 30.59
C ALA A 7 -4.75 -19.41 29.29
N ALA A 8 -5.76 -18.60 29.48
CA ALA A 8 -6.52 -17.94 28.44
C ALA A 8 -5.71 -16.89 27.71
N GLY A 9 -5.62 -17.02 26.38
CA GLY A 9 -5.34 -15.92 25.49
C GLY A 9 -6.64 -15.15 25.26
N GLN A 10 -6.72 -13.95 25.75
CA GLN A 10 -7.70 -12.94 25.38
C GLN A 10 -6.92 -11.85 24.66
N GLY A 11 -7.16 -11.56 23.40
CA GLY A 11 -8.43 -11.10 22.87
C GLY A 11 -8.21 -9.64 22.53
N GLY A 12 -7.73 -9.36 21.28
CA GLY A 12 -7.62 -8.00 20.76
C GLY A 12 -8.99 -7.37 20.69
N GLY A 13 -9.33 -6.56 21.68
CA GLY A 13 -10.45 -5.63 21.67
C GLY A 13 -10.11 -4.43 20.80
N GLY A 14 -11.00 -4.10 19.84
CA GLY A 14 -11.01 -2.80 19.17
C GLY A 14 -11.38 -1.72 20.19
N GLY A 15 -10.35 -1.06 20.76
CA GLY A 15 -10.51 0.14 21.58
C GLY A 15 -10.64 1.36 20.67
N GLY A 16 -11.58 2.24 20.95
CA GLY A 16 -11.60 3.62 20.48
C GLY A 16 -10.31 4.37 20.87
N PRO A 17 -10.15 5.68 20.57
CA PRO A 17 -8.96 6.42 20.92
C PRO A 17 -8.71 6.24 22.43
N GLU A 18 -7.62 5.55 22.76
CA GLU A 18 -7.32 5.23 24.16
C GLU A 18 -7.10 6.54 24.91
N ASP A 19 -7.93 6.82 25.89
CA ASP A 19 -7.62 7.76 26.95
C ASP A 19 -6.38 7.21 27.67
N VAL A 20 -5.25 7.83 27.40
CA VAL A 20 -3.96 7.41 27.95
C VAL A 20 -3.98 7.77 29.42
N ALA A 21 -4.05 6.75 30.29
CA ALA A 21 -3.98 6.97 31.72
C ALA A 21 -2.57 7.48 32.13
N PRO A 22 -2.47 8.38 33.12
CA PRO A 22 -1.18 8.89 33.58
C PRO A 22 -0.32 7.75 34.15
N VAL A 23 0.97 7.76 33.83
CA VAL A 23 1.96 6.89 34.48
C VAL A 23 2.43 7.55 35.77
N THR A 24 1.97 7.09 36.91
CA THR A 24 2.33 7.64 38.22
C THR A 24 3.28 6.73 38.98
N GLY A 25 4.10 7.28 39.87
CA GLY A 25 5.08 6.55 40.68
C GLY A 25 6.48 7.07 40.53
N VAL A 26 7.48 6.29 40.93
CA VAL A 26 8.89 6.67 40.91
C VAL A 26 9.59 5.95 39.76
N VAL A 27 10.32 6.70 38.93
CA VAL A 27 11.15 6.11 37.87
C VAL A 27 12.26 5.26 38.50
N THR A 28 12.24 3.96 38.25
CA THR A 28 13.20 3.00 38.81
C THR A 28 14.29 2.57 37.85
N ALA A 29 14.04 2.66 36.52
CA ALA A 29 15.06 2.39 35.49
C ALA A 29 14.78 3.15 34.21
N ILE A 30 15.85 3.51 33.49
CA ILE A 30 15.84 3.99 32.11
C ILE A 30 16.97 3.26 31.42
N VAL A 31 16.65 2.36 30.51
CA VAL A 31 17.65 1.52 29.82
C VAL A 31 17.44 1.60 28.31
N ALA A 32 18.51 1.49 27.54
CA ALA A 32 18.41 1.37 26.11
C ALA A 32 17.57 0.13 25.74
N SER A 33 16.60 0.30 24.86
CA SER A 33 15.72 -0.79 24.48
C SER A 33 16.49 -1.81 23.62
N SER A 34 16.43 -3.07 24.02
CA SER A 34 17.02 -4.18 23.23
C SER A 34 16.26 -4.52 21.96
N ARG A 35 15.07 -3.95 21.79
CA ARG A 35 14.17 -4.25 20.66
C ARG A 35 14.25 -3.22 19.54
N ARG A 36 14.70 -1.99 19.84
CA ARG A 36 14.71 -0.87 18.91
C ARG A 36 15.83 0.10 19.22
N ASP A 37 16.70 0.33 18.26
CA ASP A 37 17.77 1.31 18.37
C ASP A 37 17.21 2.72 18.58
N GLY A 38 17.92 3.51 19.41
CA GLY A 38 17.52 4.88 19.74
C GLY A 38 16.24 5.00 20.59
N ARG A 39 15.81 3.91 21.24
CA ARG A 39 14.67 3.89 22.17
C ARG A 39 15.14 3.53 23.57
N PHE A 40 14.40 4.01 24.56
CA PHE A 40 14.66 3.79 25.98
C PHE A 40 13.42 3.19 26.64
N ASP A 41 13.59 2.10 27.35
CA ASP A 41 12.53 1.50 28.14
C ASP A 41 12.59 2.10 29.54
N VAL A 42 11.49 2.71 29.95
CA VAL A 42 11.30 3.36 31.27
C VAL A 42 10.51 2.44 32.16
N ALA A 43 11.05 2.16 33.35
CA ALA A 43 10.35 1.45 34.41
C ALA A 43 9.95 2.41 35.52
N VAL A 44 8.72 2.25 36.02
CA VAL A 44 8.15 2.99 37.14
C VAL A 44 7.72 1.99 38.20
N ASP A 45 8.11 2.20 39.44
CA ASP A 45 7.85 1.30 40.57
C ASP A 45 8.23 -0.18 40.26
N GLY A 46 9.36 -0.37 39.56
CA GLY A 46 9.86 -1.69 39.18
C GLY A 46 9.13 -2.38 38.03
N ARG A 47 8.19 -1.72 37.37
CA ARG A 47 7.41 -2.25 36.26
C ARG A 47 7.69 -1.48 34.97
N SER A 48 7.75 -2.19 33.84
CA SER A 48 7.86 -1.53 32.53
C SER A 48 6.63 -0.63 32.31
N ALA A 49 6.88 0.66 32.10
CA ALA A 49 5.84 1.69 31.97
C ALA A 49 5.73 2.24 30.54
N ALA A 50 6.86 2.55 29.89
CA ALA A 50 6.86 3.17 28.57
C ALA A 50 8.15 2.89 27.80
N THR A 51 8.06 2.88 26.46
CA THR A 51 9.23 3.00 25.58
C THR A 51 9.20 4.39 24.95
N VAL A 52 10.31 5.12 25.06
CA VAL A 52 10.41 6.53 24.69
C VAL A 52 11.64 6.83 23.84
N SER A 53 11.68 8.00 23.20
CA SER A 53 12.87 8.53 22.54
C SER A 53 13.78 9.26 23.54
N LEU A 54 15.05 9.43 23.20
CA LEU A 54 15.98 10.25 23.98
C LEU A 54 15.45 11.68 24.15
N GLU A 55 14.90 12.25 23.07
CA GLU A 55 14.29 13.56 23.08
C GLU A 55 13.19 13.69 24.18
N LEU A 56 12.36 12.66 24.35
CA LEU A 56 11.33 12.68 25.40
C LEU A 56 11.94 12.53 26.79
N VAL A 57 12.99 11.72 26.94
CA VAL A 57 13.74 11.59 28.20
C VAL A 57 14.30 12.95 28.63
N GLU A 58 14.93 13.67 27.72
CA GLU A 58 15.52 14.99 27.95
C GLU A 58 14.44 16.05 28.25
N ARG A 59 13.41 16.12 27.39
CA ARG A 59 12.33 17.09 27.51
C ARG A 59 11.59 16.99 28.85
N LEU A 60 11.36 15.79 29.35
CA LEU A 60 10.68 15.55 30.63
C LEU A 60 11.65 15.51 31.81
N GLY A 61 12.96 15.60 31.57
CA GLY A 61 13.99 15.50 32.60
C GLY A 61 13.94 14.15 33.34
N LEU A 62 13.64 13.07 32.62
CA LEU A 62 13.51 11.75 33.23
C LEU A 62 14.85 11.25 33.75
N ARG A 63 14.85 10.83 35.03
CA ARG A 63 16.00 10.21 35.67
C ARG A 63 15.53 9.22 36.74
N VAL A 64 16.35 8.25 37.04
CA VAL A 64 16.07 7.31 38.12
C VAL A 64 15.88 8.08 39.42
N GLY A 65 14.85 7.75 40.19
CA GLY A 65 14.44 8.41 41.42
C GLY A 65 13.50 9.60 41.20
N LEU A 66 13.16 9.99 39.98
CA LEU A 66 12.17 11.03 39.70
C LEU A 66 10.77 10.52 40.03
N ALA A 67 10.06 11.25 40.92
CA ALA A 67 8.63 11.03 41.13
C ALA A 67 7.83 11.67 39.98
N LEU A 68 6.98 10.91 39.34
CA LEU A 68 6.06 11.36 38.30
C LEU A 68 4.75 11.81 38.95
N ASP A 69 4.45 13.09 38.86
CA ASP A 69 3.12 13.63 39.11
C ASP A 69 2.17 13.30 37.92
N ASP A 70 0.89 13.55 38.10
CA ASP A 70 -0.12 13.25 37.04
C ASP A 70 0.20 13.97 35.73
N ALA A 71 0.69 15.22 35.79
CA ALA A 71 0.99 16.00 34.59
C ALA A 71 2.17 15.42 33.80
N ARG A 72 3.28 15.09 34.49
CA ARG A 72 4.42 14.41 33.84
C ARG A 72 4.08 13.01 33.40
N GLY A 73 3.30 12.28 34.17
CA GLY A 73 2.82 10.96 33.85
C GLY A 73 1.97 10.95 32.60
N MET A 74 1.08 11.91 32.41
CA MET A 74 0.31 12.10 31.19
C MET A 74 1.22 12.42 30.01
N GLN A 75 2.19 13.33 30.15
CA GLN A 75 3.13 13.68 29.10
C GLN A 75 4.00 12.49 28.68
N LEU A 76 4.43 11.66 29.65
CA LEU A 76 5.18 10.44 29.39
C LEU A 76 4.34 9.43 28.58
N ALA A 77 3.12 9.20 29.01
CA ALA A 77 2.22 8.25 28.37
C ALA A 77 1.82 8.72 26.96
N ASP A 78 1.51 10.00 26.79
CA ASP A 78 1.18 10.60 25.50
C ASP A 78 2.36 10.55 24.53
N GLY A 79 3.55 10.93 24.98
CA GLY A 79 4.76 10.86 24.16
C GLY A 79 5.15 9.43 23.77
N ALA A 80 4.94 8.45 24.66
CA ALA A 80 5.14 7.04 24.32
C ALA A 80 4.12 6.54 23.27
N ALA A 81 2.87 6.95 23.37
CA ALA A 81 1.83 6.63 22.40
C ALA A 81 2.11 7.26 21.02
N ALA A 82 2.56 8.52 21.01
CA ALA A 82 3.00 9.20 19.79
C ALA A 82 4.17 8.47 19.13
N LEU A 83 5.18 8.08 19.92
CA LEU A 83 6.33 7.33 19.43
C LEU A 83 5.92 5.95 18.86
N ALA A 84 5.05 5.24 19.57
CA ALA A 84 4.53 3.94 19.08
C ALA A 84 3.76 4.09 17.76
N THR A 85 3.04 5.21 17.60
CA THR A 85 2.34 5.53 16.34
C THR A 85 3.33 5.80 15.21
N TYR A 86 4.38 6.59 15.45
CA TYR A 86 5.46 6.83 14.50
C TYR A 86 6.17 5.54 14.09
N ASP A 87 6.57 4.71 15.05
CA ASP A 87 7.25 3.44 14.78
C ASP A 87 6.35 2.47 13.97
N ARG A 88 5.05 2.49 14.23
CA ARG A 88 4.07 1.74 13.43
C ARG A 88 3.98 2.27 12.00
N ALA A 89 4.00 3.59 11.84
CA ALA A 89 4.00 4.23 10.51
C ALA A 89 5.24 3.84 9.69
N VAL A 90 6.44 3.88 10.30
CA VAL A 90 7.69 3.41 9.69
C VAL A 90 7.57 1.96 9.24
N GLY A 91 7.07 1.07 10.12
CA GLY A 91 6.87 -0.33 9.78
C GLY A 91 5.87 -0.54 8.62
N MET A 92 4.82 0.28 8.54
CA MET A 92 3.86 0.22 7.44
C MET A 92 4.46 0.66 6.09
N LEU A 93 5.34 1.66 6.10
CA LEU A 93 6.04 2.14 4.90
C LEU A 93 7.12 1.15 4.45
N ALA A 94 7.87 0.57 5.37
CA ALA A 94 8.87 -0.46 5.08
C ALA A 94 8.25 -1.69 4.40
N ALA A 95 7.01 -2.05 4.78
CA ALA A 95 6.32 -3.17 4.16
C ALA A 95 5.79 -2.86 2.76
N HIS A 96 5.23 -1.67 2.55
CA HIS A 96 4.65 -1.25 1.27
C HIS A 96 4.62 0.27 1.14
N GLY A 97 4.99 0.80 -0.02
CA GLY A 97 4.79 2.21 -0.35
C GLY A 97 3.31 2.62 -0.23
N ARG A 98 3.07 3.82 0.30
CA ARG A 98 1.73 4.37 0.57
C ARG A 98 1.73 5.87 0.36
N SER A 99 0.56 6.43 0.04
CA SER A 99 0.35 7.87 0.12
C SER A 99 0.21 8.32 1.59
N ALA A 100 0.49 9.59 1.85
CA ALA A 100 0.31 10.22 3.15
C ALA A 100 -1.11 10.01 3.70
N LYS A 101 -2.12 10.21 2.88
CA LYS A 101 -3.53 10.02 3.25
C LYS A 101 -3.88 8.55 3.53
N GLU A 102 -3.34 7.60 2.76
CA GLU A 102 -3.52 6.16 3.02
C GLU A 102 -2.87 5.75 4.34
N LEU A 103 -1.64 6.23 4.60
CA LEU A 103 -0.92 5.96 5.85
C LEU A 103 -1.69 6.48 7.06
N ARG A 104 -2.08 7.77 7.03
CA ARG A 104 -2.92 8.38 8.07
C ARG A 104 -4.16 7.56 8.37
N ARG A 105 -4.94 7.24 7.34
CA ARG A 105 -6.17 6.43 7.50
C ARG A 105 -5.89 5.09 8.16
N ARG A 106 -4.79 4.41 7.80
CA ARG A 106 -4.43 3.13 8.40
C ARG A 106 -3.99 3.24 9.84
N LEU A 107 -3.30 4.31 10.21
CA LEU A 107 -2.94 4.59 11.61
C LEU A 107 -4.19 4.76 12.47
N LEU A 108 -5.15 5.57 12.00
CA LEU A 108 -6.44 5.75 12.67
C LEU A 108 -7.21 4.44 12.83
N MET A 109 -7.27 3.62 11.77
CA MET A 109 -7.90 2.28 11.83
C MET A 109 -7.21 1.33 12.81
N LYS A 110 -5.95 1.59 13.15
CA LYS A 110 -5.18 0.84 14.15
C LYS A 110 -5.22 1.45 15.54
N GLY A 111 -6.15 2.38 15.79
CA GLY A 111 -6.39 3.00 17.08
C GLY A 111 -5.48 4.18 17.41
N ALA A 112 -4.68 4.68 16.47
CA ALA A 112 -3.89 5.89 16.73
C ALA A 112 -4.81 7.11 16.93
N ARG A 113 -4.45 7.98 17.83
CA ARG A 113 -5.10 9.30 17.98
C ARG A 113 -4.85 10.13 16.72
N PRO A 114 -5.81 11.00 16.32
CA PRO A 114 -5.65 11.83 15.12
C PRO A 114 -4.40 12.70 15.13
N ASP A 115 -4.12 13.36 16.24
CA ASP A 115 -2.96 14.23 16.44
C ASP A 115 -1.62 13.45 16.31
N HIS A 116 -1.53 12.26 16.89
CA HIS A 116 -0.35 11.40 16.76
C HIS A 116 -0.18 10.87 15.33
N ALA A 117 -1.29 10.53 14.65
CA ALA A 117 -1.24 10.09 13.26
C ALA A 117 -0.78 11.21 12.33
N ASP A 118 -1.28 12.44 12.55
CA ASP A 118 -0.90 13.62 11.79
C ASP A 118 0.56 13.99 12.00
N ALA A 119 1.02 14.01 13.26
CA ALA A 119 2.42 14.25 13.60
C ALA A 119 3.37 13.20 13.00
N ALA A 120 2.98 11.92 13.03
CA ALA A 120 3.78 10.85 12.44
C ALA A 120 3.90 11.00 10.91
N VAL A 121 2.81 11.33 10.22
CA VAL A 121 2.81 11.58 8.78
C VAL A 121 3.66 12.80 8.43
N ALA A 122 3.47 13.93 9.12
CA ALA A 122 4.25 15.15 8.90
C ALA A 122 5.76 14.88 9.04
N ARG A 123 6.17 14.24 10.14
CA ARG A 123 7.58 13.92 10.40
C ARG A 123 8.18 13.00 9.32
N LEU A 124 7.41 12.02 8.81
CA LEU A 124 7.88 11.14 7.74
C LEU A 124 7.99 11.85 6.40
N THR A 125 7.11 12.82 6.14
CA THR A 125 7.18 13.68 4.95
C THR A 125 8.41 14.62 5.01
N GLU A 126 8.62 15.29 6.15
CA GLU A 126 9.79 16.15 6.38
C GLU A 126 11.12 15.39 6.27
N ALA A 127 11.13 14.13 6.72
CA ALA A 127 12.30 13.25 6.63
C ALA A 127 12.48 12.61 5.24
N GLY A 128 11.60 12.89 4.26
CA GLY A 128 11.67 12.35 2.91
C GLY A 128 11.29 10.87 2.77
N PHE A 129 10.75 10.25 3.81
CA PHE A 129 10.26 8.87 3.76
C PHE A 129 8.84 8.74 3.15
N LEU A 130 8.12 9.85 3.08
CA LEU A 130 6.82 9.99 2.44
C LEU A 130 6.91 11.06 1.36
N ASP A 131 6.74 10.62 0.12
CA ASP A 131 6.69 11.47 -1.06
C ASP A 131 5.54 10.98 -1.95
N ASP A 132 4.44 11.72 -1.95
CA ASP A 132 3.24 11.36 -2.73
C ASP A 132 3.48 11.47 -4.23
N ALA A 133 4.40 12.34 -4.69
CA ALA A 133 4.75 12.48 -6.10
C ALA A 133 5.56 11.25 -6.59
N GLU A 134 6.61 10.87 -5.86
CA GLU A 134 7.37 9.66 -6.21
C GLU A 134 6.51 8.40 -6.09
N PHE A 135 5.67 8.31 -5.06
CA PHE A 135 4.71 7.22 -4.93
C PHE A 135 3.74 7.15 -6.12
N ALA A 136 3.23 8.29 -6.59
CA ALA A 136 2.34 8.37 -7.73
C ALA A 136 3.04 7.92 -9.02
N ARG A 137 4.28 8.36 -9.28
CA ARG A 137 5.10 7.91 -10.41
C ARG A 137 5.32 6.41 -10.40
N GLN A 138 5.72 5.83 -9.27
CA GLN A 138 5.96 4.39 -9.13
C GLN A 138 4.69 3.58 -9.40
N VAL A 139 3.54 4.02 -8.85
CA VAL A 139 2.25 3.37 -9.09
C VAL A 139 1.87 3.49 -10.56
N ALA A 140 2.05 4.66 -11.20
CA ALA A 140 1.74 4.87 -12.60
C ALA A 140 2.56 3.93 -13.49
N ARG A 141 3.88 3.89 -13.35
CA ARG A 141 4.79 2.98 -14.08
C ARG A 141 4.37 1.52 -13.92
N SER A 142 4.16 1.09 -12.68
CA SER A 142 3.74 -0.28 -12.38
C SER A 142 2.39 -0.65 -13.01
N ARG A 143 1.46 0.30 -13.10
CA ARG A 143 0.13 0.09 -13.68
C ARG A 143 0.17 0.04 -15.20
N VAL A 144 0.94 0.90 -15.82
CA VAL A 144 1.13 0.91 -17.28
C VAL A 144 1.85 -0.36 -17.70
N ALA A 145 3.06 -0.61 -17.20
CA ALA A 145 3.89 -1.75 -17.63
C ALA A 145 3.29 -3.11 -17.23
N GLY A 146 2.77 -3.24 -16.01
CA GLY A 146 2.28 -4.52 -15.49
C GLY A 146 0.89 -4.90 -15.97
N ARG A 147 -0.03 -3.91 -16.03
CA ARG A 147 -1.45 -4.16 -16.30
C ARG A 147 -1.94 -3.62 -17.64
N GLY A 148 -1.23 -2.68 -18.24
CA GLY A 148 -1.72 -1.96 -19.40
C GLY A 148 -2.94 -1.11 -19.06
N ASP A 149 -2.93 -0.44 -17.90
CA ASP A 149 -4.00 0.47 -17.50
C ASP A 149 -3.87 1.78 -18.28
N SER A 150 -4.99 2.35 -18.74
CA SER A 150 -5.02 3.65 -19.41
C SER A 150 -4.69 4.80 -18.44
N ARG A 151 -4.31 5.97 -18.99
CA ARG A 151 -4.09 7.23 -18.27
C ARG A 151 -5.23 7.50 -17.26
N ARG A 152 -6.47 7.41 -17.71
CA ARG A 152 -7.68 7.58 -16.88
C ARG A 152 -7.74 6.59 -15.71
N ARG A 153 -7.42 5.32 -15.96
CA ARG A 153 -7.47 4.29 -14.89
C ARG A 153 -6.37 4.47 -13.87
N VAL A 154 -5.18 4.84 -14.30
CA VAL A 154 -4.06 5.18 -13.40
C VAL A 154 -4.44 6.33 -12.48
N ALA A 155 -4.95 7.44 -13.05
CA ALA A 155 -5.41 8.59 -12.28
C ALA A 155 -6.49 8.22 -11.25
N GLN A 156 -7.47 7.42 -11.66
CA GLN A 156 -8.52 6.92 -10.75
C GLN A 156 -7.96 6.11 -9.59
N VAL A 157 -6.97 5.26 -9.83
CA VAL A 157 -6.35 4.44 -8.78
C VAL A 157 -5.57 5.30 -7.79
N LEU A 158 -4.82 6.29 -8.28
CA LEU A 158 -4.08 7.23 -7.44
C LEU A 158 -5.01 8.08 -6.58
N ALA A 159 -6.10 8.57 -7.16
CA ALA A 159 -7.15 9.29 -6.42
C ALA A 159 -7.77 8.41 -5.31
N GLN A 160 -8.06 7.13 -5.59
CA GLN A 160 -8.54 6.18 -4.58
C GLN A 160 -7.52 5.92 -3.46
N LYS A 161 -6.23 6.05 -3.76
CA LYS A 161 -5.14 5.98 -2.77
C LYS A 161 -4.98 7.28 -1.99
N GLY A 162 -5.69 8.33 -2.37
CA GLY A 162 -5.76 9.61 -1.69
C GLY A 162 -4.66 10.59 -2.06
N VAL A 163 -3.95 10.34 -3.15
CA VAL A 163 -3.01 11.33 -3.73
C VAL A 163 -3.79 12.56 -4.19
N ALA A 164 -3.23 13.74 -3.98
CA ALA A 164 -3.83 15.01 -4.41
C ALA A 164 -3.93 15.08 -5.93
N ARG A 165 -4.96 15.77 -6.44
CA ARG A 165 -5.30 15.75 -7.86
C ARG A 165 -4.18 16.31 -8.75
N ASP A 166 -3.62 17.42 -8.35
CA ASP A 166 -2.49 18.07 -9.03
C ASP A 166 -1.27 17.13 -9.14
N VAL A 167 -0.92 16.46 -8.05
CA VAL A 167 0.15 15.44 -8.02
C VAL A 167 -0.17 14.25 -8.91
N VAL A 168 -1.45 13.82 -8.94
CA VAL A 168 -1.91 12.74 -9.85
C VAL A 168 -1.75 13.15 -11.30
N ASP A 169 -2.25 14.35 -11.66
CA ASP A 169 -2.25 14.84 -13.04
C ASP A 169 -0.79 15.00 -13.55
N GLU A 170 0.10 15.56 -12.72
CA GLU A 170 1.53 15.70 -13.03
C GLU A 170 2.24 14.35 -13.18
N ALA A 171 2.12 13.45 -12.20
CA ALA A 171 2.79 12.16 -12.23
C ALA A 171 2.31 11.27 -13.39
N VAL A 172 1.03 11.33 -13.74
CA VAL A 172 0.48 10.58 -14.87
C VAL A 172 0.96 11.16 -16.19
N ALA A 173 0.99 12.50 -16.33
CA ALA A 173 1.51 13.15 -17.53
C ALA A 173 2.99 12.79 -17.73
N GLU A 174 3.83 12.98 -16.71
CA GLU A 174 5.25 12.67 -16.72
C GLU A 174 5.52 11.22 -17.16
N VAL A 175 4.88 10.23 -16.52
CA VAL A 175 5.12 8.82 -16.85
C VAL A 175 4.70 8.46 -18.27
N PHE A 176 3.59 9.01 -18.78
CA PHE A 176 3.13 8.74 -20.14
C PHE A 176 3.98 9.44 -21.20
N GLU A 177 4.60 10.57 -20.88
CA GLU A 177 5.50 11.30 -21.76
C GLU A 177 6.91 10.69 -21.75
N ASP A 178 7.50 10.48 -20.58
CA ASP A 178 8.87 9.96 -20.43
C ASP A 178 9.03 8.55 -21.01
N GLU A 179 8.02 7.69 -20.82
CA GLU A 179 8.02 6.33 -21.36
C GLU A 179 7.47 6.26 -22.79
N ALA A 180 7.15 7.41 -23.41
CA ALA A 180 6.56 7.52 -24.75
C ALA A 180 5.40 6.50 -24.95
N VAL A 181 4.49 6.42 -23.97
CA VAL A 181 3.42 5.42 -23.94
C VAL A 181 2.42 5.67 -25.07
N ASP A 182 2.44 4.81 -26.10
CA ASP A 182 1.41 4.76 -27.11
C ASP A 182 0.17 4.04 -26.53
N GLU A 183 -0.90 4.77 -26.34
CA GLU A 183 -2.14 4.24 -25.75
C GLU A 183 -2.83 3.20 -26.68
N ASP A 184 -2.70 3.31 -28.00
CA ASP A 184 -3.24 2.31 -28.92
C ASP A 184 -2.39 1.01 -28.87
N ALA A 185 -1.08 1.11 -28.80
CA ALA A 185 -0.20 -0.04 -28.58
C ALA A 185 -0.42 -0.68 -27.22
N LEU A 186 -0.68 0.12 -26.17
CA LEU A 186 -0.94 -0.36 -24.82
C LEU A 186 -2.23 -1.20 -24.74
N VAL A 187 -3.34 -0.72 -25.34
CA VAL A 187 -4.60 -1.48 -25.37
C VAL A 187 -4.49 -2.74 -26.21
N GLU A 188 -3.74 -2.69 -27.32
CA GLU A 188 -3.50 -3.85 -28.17
C GLU A 188 -2.68 -4.94 -27.45
N ALA A 189 -1.58 -4.56 -26.79
CA ALA A 189 -0.77 -5.49 -26.00
C ALA A 189 -1.60 -6.14 -24.87
N ALA A 190 -2.44 -5.36 -24.18
CA ALA A 190 -3.36 -5.87 -23.16
C ALA A 190 -4.40 -6.83 -23.74
N ALA A 191 -4.94 -6.54 -24.94
CA ALA A 191 -5.89 -7.39 -25.64
C ALA A 191 -5.25 -8.71 -26.07
N ARG A 192 -4.10 -8.69 -26.74
CA ARG A 192 -3.36 -9.89 -27.17
C ARG A 192 -3.01 -10.79 -25.98
N LYS A 193 -2.51 -10.21 -24.90
CA LYS A 193 -2.23 -10.95 -23.65
C LYS A 193 -3.48 -11.62 -23.09
N ARG A 194 -4.64 -10.94 -23.13
CA ARG A 194 -5.89 -11.47 -22.62
C ARG A 194 -6.44 -12.59 -23.51
N VAL A 195 -6.44 -12.42 -24.82
CA VAL A 195 -6.93 -13.43 -25.78
C VAL A 195 -6.23 -14.77 -25.58
N ARG A 196 -4.92 -14.77 -25.40
CA ARG A 196 -4.12 -16.00 -25.12
C ARG A 196 -4.60 -16.75 -23.87
N THR A 197 -5.22 -16.07 -22.91
CA THR A 197 -5.70 -16.68 -21.65
C THR A 197 -7.19 -17.05 -21.66
N LEU A 198 -7.93 -16.73 -22.73
CA LEU A 198 -9.36 -17.01 -22.80
C LEU A 198 -9.71 -18.44 -23.21
N GLY A 199 -8.74 -19.17 -23.81
CA GLY A 199 -8.95 -20.54 -24.27
C GLY A 199 -9.98 -20.67 -25.41
N ALA A 200 -10.43 -21.91 -25.67
CA ALA A 200 -11.44 -22.23 -26.66
C ALA A 200 -12.84 -21.94 -26.12
N ILE A 201 -13.35 -20.75 -26.37
CA ILE A 201 -14.74 -20.33 -26.08
C ILE A 201 -15.34 -19.72 -27.33
N ASP A 202 -16.68 -19.68 -27.41
CA ASP A 202 -17.38 -19.07 -28.55
C ASP A 202 -16.98 -17.59 -28.72
N GLU A 203 -17.02 -17.12 -29.95
CA GLU A 203 -16.54 -15.80 -30.36
C GLU A 203 -17.31 -14.67 -29.67
N ALA A 204 -18.63 -14.80 -29.49
CA ALA A 204 -19.45 -13.78 -28.85
C ALA A 204 -19.06 -13.63 -27.35
N THR A 205 -18.83 -14.74 -26.67
CA THR A 205 -18.35 -14.75 -25.28
C THR A 205 -16.92 -14.21 -25.17
N LYS A 206 -16.04 -14.54 -26.13
CA LYS A 206 -14.67 -14.02 -26.20
C LYS A 206 -14.68 -12.50 -26.34
N ARG A 207 -15.45 -11.97 -27.31
CA ARG A 207 -15.62 -10.52 -27.51
C ARG A 207 -16.15 -9.82 -26.25
N ARG A 208 -17.19 -10.35 -25.62
CA ARG A 208 -17.75 -9.78 -24.38
C ARG A 208 -16.77 -9.74 -23.24
N ARG A 209 -16.03 -10.86 -23.02
CA ARG A 209 -15.03 -10.94 -21.92
C ARG A 209 -13.85 -10.03 -22.18
N LEU A 210 -13.39 -9.92 -23.43
CA LEU A 210 -12.29 -9.03 -23.81
C LEU A 210 -12.69 -7.57 -23.67
N TYR A 211 -13.87 -7.18 -24.15
CA TYR A 211 -14.40 -5.83 -23.98
C TYR A 211 -14.45 -5.43 -22.49
N GLY A 212 -15.09 -6.25 -21.66
CA GLY A 212 -15.19 -5.98 -20.21
C GLY A 212 -13.83 -5.91 -19.51
N PHE A 213 -12.85 -6.68 -19.97
CA PHE A 213 -11.49 -6.64 -19.43
C PHE A 213 -10.79 -5.31 -19.75
N LEU A 214 -10.85 -4.84 -20.99
CA LEU A 214 -10.23 -3.59 -21.44
C LEU A 214 -10.96 -2.36 -20.87
N ALA A 215 -12.29 -2.40 -20.81
CA ALA A 215 -13.08 -1.34 -20.19
C ALA A 215 -12.75 -1.13 -18.70
N ARG A 216 -12.54 -2.21 -17.93
CA ARG A 216 -12.09 -2.13 -16.53
C ARG A 216 -10.67 -1.56 -16.38
N ARG A 217 -9.86 -1.59 -17.42
CA ARG A 217 -8.54 -0.93 -17.48
C ARG A 217 -8.62 0.53 -17.92
N GLY A 218 -9.82 1.01 -18.19
CA GLY A 218 -10.13 2.41 -18.47
C GLY A 218 -9.91 2.83 -19.92
N HIS A 219 -9.66 1.88 -20.83
CA HIS A 219 -9.54 2.22 -22.24
C HIS A 219 -10.85 2.74 -22.82
N ASP A 220 -10.74 3.62 -23.81
CA ASP A 220 -11.90 4.18 -24.51
C ASP A 220 -12.63 3.11 -25.35
N GLY A 221 -13.95 3.21 -25.42
CA GLY A 221 -14.78 2.25 -26.12
C GLY A 221 -14.51 2.17 -27.62
N ALA A 222 -14.12 3.28 -28.26
CA ALA A 222 -13.76 3.29 -29.68
C ALA A 222 -12.40 2.59 -29.90
N ALA A 223 -11.42 2.88 -29.06
CA ALA A 223 -10.12 2.20 -29.09
C ALA A 223 -10.27 0.69 -28.84
N ILE A 224 -11.11 0.30 -27.87
CA ILE A 224 -11.39 -1.12 -27.59
C ILE A 224 -11.94 -1.81 -28.83
N ARG A 225 -12.95 -1.23 -29.50
CA ARG A 225 -13.55 -1.83 -30.70
C ARG A 225 -12.54 -2.01 -31.83
N ARG A 226 -11.77 -0.96 -32.16
CA ARG A 226 -10.74 -1.01 -33.20
C ARG A 226 -9.73 -2.14 -32.93
N VAL A 227 -9.25 -2.24 -31.69
CA VAL A 227 -8.27 -3.25 -31.31
C VAL A 227 -8.87 -4.66 -31.30
N MET A 228 -10.11 -4.81 -30.85
CA MET A 228 -10.79 -6.10 -30.86
C MET A 228 -10.99 -6.63 -32.28
N ASP A 229 -11.39 -5.78 -33.24
CA ASP A 229 -11.57 -6.19 -34.63
C ASP A 229 -10.23 -6.61 -35.23
N ARG A 230 -9.13 -5.94 -34.90
CA ARG A 230 -7.78 -6.35 -35.35
C ARG A 230 -7.33 -7.67 -34.71
N VAL A 231 -7.36 -7.77 -33.39
CA VAL A 231 -6.80 -8.91 -32.64
C VAL A 231 -7.62 -10.18 -32.77
N LEU A 232 -8.93 -10.09 -32.94
CA LEU A 232 -9.80 -11.24 -33.14
C LEU A 232 -9.93 -11.59 -34.64
N GLY A 233 -9.81 -10.61 -35.56
CA GLY A 233 -9.79 -10.83 -37.00
C GLY A 233 -8.53 -11.56 -37.45
N GLU A 234 -7.37 -11.26 -36.90
CA GLU A 234 -6.12 -11.99 -37.17
C GLU A 234 -6.16 -13.47 -36.76
N GLY A 235 -6.90 -13.78 -35.67
CA GLY A 235 -7.06 -15.16 -35.19
C GLY A 235 -8.03 -16.02 -36.06
N SER A 236 -8.78 -15.39 -36.97
CA SER A 236 -9.67 -16.10 -37.91
C SER A 236 -8.99 -16.43 -39.25
N GLY A 237 -7.80 -15.89 -39.50
CA GLY A 237 -7.05 -16.06 -40.77
C GLY A 237 -6.01 -17.19 -40.75
N GLU A 238 -5.76 -17.81 -39.62
CA GLU A 238 -4.84 -18.96 -39.50
C GLU A 238 -5.62 -20.28 -39.41
N ALA A 239 -6.68 -20.40 -40.21
CA ALA A 239 -7.20 -21.71 -40.57
C ALA A 239 -6.24 -22.27 -41.61
N VAL A 240 -5.44 -23.25 -41.22
CA VAL A 240 -4.62 -24.08 -42.08
C VAL A 240 -5.49 -24.58 -43.23
N ASP A 241 -5.08 -24.23 -44.45
CA ASP A 241 -5.66 -24.74 -45.69
C ASP A 241 -5.45 -26.25 -45.69
N PRO A 242 -6.51 -27.11 -45.72
CA PRO A 242 -6.34 -28.56 -45.71
C PRO A 242 -6.06 -29.13 -47.09
N GLU A 243 -5.70 -28.33 -48.08
CA GLU A 243 -5.43 -28.76 -49.44
C GLU A 243 -3.96 -28.66 -49.83
N SER A 244 -3.09 -29.39 -49.12
CA SER A 244 -1.79 -29.79 -49.70
C SER A 244 -1.39 -31.19 -49.21
N ILE A 245 -2.28 -32.15 -49.49
CA ILE A 245 -1.85 -33.56 -49.61
C ILE A 245 -1.75 -33.81 -51.12
N ASP A 246 -0.59 -33.50 -51.68
CA ASP A 246 -0.23 -33.91 -53.01
C ASP A 246 -0.16 -35.44 -53.03
N ASP A 247 -1.10 -36.00 -53.75
CA ASP A 247 -1.11 -37.38 -54.26
C ASP A 247 0.13 -37.62 -55.16
N GLU A 248 1.12 -38.31 -54.67
CA GLU A 248 2.14 -38.86 -55.51
C GLU A 248 1.60 -40.15 -56.11
N PRO A 249 1.49 -40.28 -57.46
CA PRO A 249 1.12 -41.54 -58.07
C PRO A 249 2.32 -42.47 -58.12
N THR A 250 2.17 -43.63 -57.47
CA THR A 250 3.02 -44.80 -57.64
C THR A 250 3.02 -45.24 -59.08
N ALA A 251 4.15 -45.19 -59.73
CA ALA A 251 4.38 -45.84 -61.04
C ALA A 251 5.34 -47.02 -60.90
N ALA A 252 4.78 -48.24 -61.33
CA ALA A 252 5.38 -49.45 -61.83
C ALA A 252 6.72 -49.95 -61.27
#